data_305164c124f30c084f1c7226f0d2b06c
#
_entry.id   305164c124f30c084f1c7226f0d2b06c
#
_cell.length_a   1.000
_cell.length_b   1.000
_cell.length_c   1.000
_cell.angle_alpha   90.00
_cell.angle_beta   90.00
_cell.angle_gamma   90.00
#
_symmetry.space_group_name_H-M   'P 1'
#
loop_
_entity.id
_entity.type
_entity.pdbx_description
1 polymer ?
#
loop_
_entity_poly.entity_id
_entity_poly.type
_entity_poly.pdbx_seq_one_letter_code
_entity_poly.pdbx_strand_id
1 'polypeptide(L)'
;MKEKLAALKIEYRTNPGWCWLLAILFLFPLLPEYVSPFILFAGFIVFKVQWSRERRKAKVGTIGKMMMLFMGYALLSTLWSPTPFSTFSTAALWWGMFLLQVMIYNLARSRDKIDALLQTCTASACVNGVIGTLQICGYTLNRYDCIPDGAVLVTPLYKGLDKFVYTHLPFAISTKTFDSRASGTFSNPNLLATHMVIAYPISIYLFLNAKTKKQKVLCFLANVLISAGLSSTLTRAGCVIALAGWVFMFIVLCRRYWKQMFTIFLPTIAVIVPSILTRYGIIFSSGGNGEAKKSSVAHFNIWESLIDYVLSHTRAFFIGTGFGCEETGNILKYMYNLDKPHAHNFVIEFWVELGVVGIILLGILLIWSAGKLLEINTNNSRKLTLVFCVFTSLVLYLGFGLSDFIFNSPKQLIFLFLLLGLTQSISYCYDKTVITDARTLERAARKEIRNTLNQ
;
A
#
# COMPACT_ATOMS: atom_id res chain seq x y z
N MET A 1 -26.13 0.99 -19.31
CA MET A 1 -25.54 -0.20 -18.68
C MET A 1 -25.08 -1.23 -19.72
N LYS A 2 -25.92 -1.60 -20.71
CA LYS A 2 -25.56 -2.56 -21.78
C LYS A 2 -24.32 -2.15 -22.59
N GLU A 3 -24.19 -0.87 -22.99
CA GLU A 3 -23.02 -0.36 -23.74
C GLU A 3 -21.73 -0.43 -22.94
N LYS A 4 -21.77 -0.12 -21.63
CA LYS A 4 -20.58 -0.24 -20.77
C LYS A 4 -20.15 -1.70 -20.58
N LEU A 5 -21.10 -2.60 -20.48
CA LEU A 5 -20.84 -4.04 -20.41
C LEU A 5 -20.25 -4.58 -21.73
N ALA A 6 -20.75 -4.10 -22.86
CA ALA A 6 -20.19 -4.43 -24.19
C ALA A 6 -18.75 -3.93 -24.34
N ALA A 7 -18.48 -2.67 -23.95
CA ALA A 7 -17.15 -2.10 -23.97
C ALA A 7 -16.17 -2.88 -23.07
N LEU A 8 -16.59 -3.27 -21.86
CA LEU A 8 -15.80 -4.07 -20.95
C LEU A 8 -15.51 -5.48 -21.51
N LYS A 9 -16.47 -6.07 -22.20
CA LYS A 9 -16.32 -7.38 -22.86
C LYS A 9 -15.34 -7.29 -24.04
N ILE A 10 -15.35 -6.19 -24.79
CA ILE A 10 -14.39 -5.94 -25.87
C ILE A 10 -12.99 -5.76 -25.27
N GLU A 11 -12.84 -4.95 -24.23
CA GLU A 11 -11.55 -4.70 -23.57
C GLU A 11 -10.98 -5.98 -22.94
N TYR A 12 -11.81 -6.82 -22.32
CA TYR A 12 -11.39 -8.12 -21.81
C TYR A 12 -10.90 -9.05 -22.93
N ARG A 13 -11.55 -9.05 -24.10
CA ARG A 13 -11.12 -9.86 -25.24
C ARG A 13 -9.80 -9.38 -25.84
N THR A 14 -9.58 -8.08 -25.87
CA THR A 14 -8.38 -7.45 -26.47
C THR A 14 -7.20 -7.38 -25.50
N ASN A 15 -7.45 -7.19 -24.21
CA ASN A 15 -6.45 -6.96 -23.18
C ASN A 15 -6.78 -7.68 -21.85
N PRO A 16 -6.88 -9.02 -21.83
CA PRO A 16 -7.28 -9.74 -20.62
C PRO A 16 -6.30 -9.51 -19.45
N GLY A 17 -5.00 -9.45 -19.69
CA GLY A 17 -4.00 -9.19 -18.64
C GLY A 17 -4.19 -7.84 -17.97
N TRP A 18 -4.64 -6.81 -18.71
CA TRP A 18 -4.97 -5.51 -18.16
C TRP A 18 -6.20 -5.58 -17.22
N CYS A 19 -7.26 -6.23 -17.67
CA CYS A 19 -8.47 -6.40 -16.85
C CYS A 19 -8.18 -7.17 -15.56
N TRP A 20 -7.36 -8.22 -15.64
CA TRP A 20 -6.92 -8.97 -14.47
C TRP A 20 -6.06 -8.12 -13.52
N LEU A 21 -5.17 -7.28 -14.05
CA LEU A 21 -4.39 -6.37 -13.22
C LEU A 21 -5.29 -5.43 -12.40
N LEU A 22 -6.30 -4.83 -13.04
CA LEU A 22 -7.28 -3.99 -12.33
C LEU A 22 -8.07 -4.78 -11.30
N ALA A 23 -8.52 -5.99 -11.66
CA ALA A 23 -9.23 -6.87 -10.72
C ALA A 23 -8.36 -7.26 -9.51
N ILE A 24 -7.08 -7.58 -9.72
CA ILE A 24 -6.13 -7.84 -8.63
C ILE A 24 -6.03 -6.62 -7.72
N LEU A 25 -5.76 -5.44 -8.24
CA LEU A 25 -5.59 -4.23 -7.43
C LEU A 25 -6.84 -3.83 -6.66
N PHE A 26 -8.02 -4.15 -7.19
CA PHE A 26 -9.28 -3.92 -6.49
C PHE A 26 -9.56 -4.97 -5.43
N LEU A 27 -9.45 -6.26 -5.78
CA LEU A 27 -9.88 -7.37 -4.93
C LEU A 27 -8.85 -7.79 -3.89
N PHE A 28 -7.55 -7.70 -4.20
CA PHE A 28 -6.50 -8.22 -3.32
C PHE A 28 -6.57 -7.65 -1.90
N PRO A 29 -6.73 -6.32 -1.69
CA PRO A 29 -6.89 -5.78 -0.35
C PRO A 29 -8.20 -6.19 0.33
N LEU A 30 -9.23 -6.57 -0.44
CA LEU A 30 -10.57 -6.89 0.06
C LEU A 30 -10.74 -8.37 0.43
N LEU A 31 -9.98 -9.26 -0.20
CA LEU A 31 -10.09 -10.70 -0.01
C LEU A 31 -9.25 -11.18 1.19
N PRO A 32 -9.55 -12.37 1.74
CA PRO A 32 -8.71 -12.99 2.76
C PRO A 32 -7.25 -13.17 2.30
N GLU A 33 -6.30 -13.08 3.23
CA GLU A 33 -4.87 -13.15 2.93
C GLU A 33 -4.45 -14.46 2.26
N TYR A 34 -5.11 -15.55 2.57
CA TYR A 34 -4.85 -16.87 1.97
C TYR A 34 -5.41 -17.03 0.55
N VAL A 35 -6.40 -16.22 0.14
CA VAL A 35 -6.99 -16.26 -1.22
C VAL A 35 -6.23 -15.30 -2.17
N SER A 36 -5.79 -14.18 -1.64
CA SER A 36 -5.22 -13.08 -2.44
C SER A 36 -4.03 -13.50 -3.32
N PRO A 37 -3.06 -14.33 -2.88
CA PRO A 37 -1.94 -14.78 -3.72
C PRO A 37 -2.38 -15.59 -4.93
N PHE A 38 -3.45 -16.40 -4.81
CA PHE A 38 -3.95 -17.21 -5.93
C PHE A 38 -4.52 -16.35 -7.05
N ILE A 39 -5.20 -15.24 -6.71
CA ILE A 39 -5.73 -14.30 -7.71
C ILE A 39 -4.59 -13.61 -8.45
N LEU A 40 -3.53 -13.23 -7.75
CA LEU A 40 -2.34 -12.66 -8.37
C LEU A 40 -1.68 -13.65 -9.34
N PHE A 41 -1.52 -14.89 -8.91
CA PHE A 41 -0.93 -15.93 -9.72
C PHE A 41 -1.77 -16.26 -10.96
N ALA A 42 -3.10 -16.39 -10.80
CA ALA A 42 -4.02 -16.59 -11.93
C ALA A 42 -3.95 -15.44 -12.94
N GLY A 43 -3.94 -14.20 -12.45
CA GLY A 43 -3.80 -13.02 -13.31
C GLY A 43 -2.45 -12.95 -14.03
N PHE A 44 -1.39 -13.40 -13.37
CA PHE A 44 -0.08 -13.49 -14.02
C PHE A 44 -0.05 -14.56 -15.12
N ILE A 45 -0.69 -15.70 -14.93
CA ILE A 45 -0.83 -16.72 -15.99
C ILE A 45 -1.54 -16.10 -17.20
N VAL A 46 -2.67 -15.42 -16.99
CA VAL A 46 -3.41 -14.75 -18.08
C VAL A 46 -2.53 -13.72 -18.81
N PHE A 47 -1.78 -12.91 -18.06
CA PHE A 47 -0.81 -11.97 -18.61
C PHE A 47 0.25 -12.68 -19.46
N LYS A 48 0.84 -13.77 -18.97
CA LYS A 48 1.88 -14.54 -19.69
C LYS A 48 1.33 -15.18 -20.95
N VAL A 49 0.14 -15.75 -20.91
CA VAL A 49 -0.54 -16.33 -22.07
C VAL A 49 -0.80 -15.25 -23.13
N GLN A 50 -1.33 -14.09 -22.73
CA GLN A 50 -1.52 -12.97 -23.65
C GLN A 50 -0.20 -12.54 -24.30
N TRP A 51 0.86 -12.32 -23.50
CA TRP A 51 2.16 -11.89 -24.00
C TRP A 51 2.80 -12.89 -24.95
N SER A 52 2.66 -14.19 -24.66
CA SER A 52 3.14 -15.27 -25.52
C SER A 52 2.40 -15.27 -26.86
N ARG A 53 1.08 -15.12 -26.87
CA ARG A 53 0.27 -15.02 -28.10
C ARG A 53 0.66 -13.81 -28.95
N GLU A 54 0.97 -12.68 -28.31
CA GLU A 54 1.42 -11.46 -28.99
C GLU A 54 2.92 -11.48 -29.34
N ARG A 55 3.61 -12.58 -29.07
CA ARG A 55 5.07 -12.75 -29.26
C ARG A 55 5.89 -11.65 -28.57
N ARG A 56 5.40 -11.10 -27.46
CA ARG A 56 6.08 -10.07 -26.67
C ARG A 56 6.90 -10.70 -25.55
N LYS A 57 8.07 -10.10 -25.25
CA LYS A 57 8.87 -10.44 -24.06
C LYS A 57 8.52 -9.50 -22.91
N ALA A 58 8.22 -10.04 -21.74
CA ALA A 58 8.02 -9.23 -20.54
C ALA A 58 9.35 -8.57 -20.14
N LYS A 59 9.31 -7.26 -19.90
CA LYS A 59 10.47 -6.48 -19.45
C LYS A 59 10.42 -6.36 -17.93
N VAL A 60 11.57 -6.44 -17.27
CA VAL A 60 11.68 -6.31 -15.82
C VAL A 60 12.05 -4.89 -15.41
N GLY A 61 12.83 -4.17 -16.25
CA GLY A 61 13.32 -2.82 -15.98
C GLY A 61 14.36 -2.75 -14.84
N THR A 62 14.95 -1.56 -14.64
CA THR A 62 16.09 -1.40 -13.71
C THR A 62 15.68 -1.63 -12.25
N ILE A 63 14.58 -1.01 -11.79
CA ILE A 63 14.07 -1.19 -10.41
C ILE A 63 13.73 -2.67 -10.17
N GLY A 64 13.13 -3.34 -11.16
CA GLY A 64 12.84 -4.76 -11.06
C GLY A 64 14.08 -5.65 -10.99
N LYS A 65 15.16 -5.31 -11.72
CA LYS A 65 16.44 -6.02 -11.61
C LYS A 65 17.09 -5.87 -10.25
N MET A 66 17.04 -4.66 -9.66
CA MET A 66 17.51 -4.43 -8.29
C MET A 66 16.68 -5.20 -7.28
N MET A 67 15.35 -5.25 -7.47
CA MET A 67 14.47 -6.07 -6.63
C MET A 67 14.79 -7.56 -6.74
N MET A 68 15.06 -8.06 -7.95
CA MET A 68 15.51 -9.45 -8.15
C MET A 68 16.83 -9.74 -7.43
N LEU A 69 17.77 -8.79 -7.40
CA LEU A 69 19.04 -8.95 -6.67
C LEU A 69 18.77 -9.06 -5.16
N PHE A 70 17.95 -8.17 -4.59
CA PHE A 70 17.55 -8.22 -3.18
C PHE A 70 16.85 -9.55 -2.84
N MET A 71 15.84 -9.93 -3.62
CA MET A 71 15.10 -11.19 -3.40
C MET A 71 15.96 -12.43 -3.65
N GLY A 72 16.92 -12.35 -4.57
CA GLY A 72 17.91 -13.42 -4.79
C GLY A 72 18.78 -13.63 -3.56
N TYR A 73 19.24 -12.55 -2.94
CA TYR A 73 19.97 -12.61 -1.66
C TYR A 73 19.09 -13.13 -0.52
N ALA A 74 17.83 -12.67 -0.42
CA ALA A 74 16.86 -13.18 0.55
C ALA A 74 16.63 -14.71 0.37
N LEU A 75 16.53 -15.19 -0.87
CA LEU A 75 16.41 -16.63 -1.14
C LEU A 75 17.68 -17.39 -0.77
N LEU A 76 18.87 -16.85 -1.07
CA LEU A 76 20.14 -17.46 -0.68
C LEU A 76 20.28 -17.59 0.83
N SER A 77 19.66 -16.70 1.63
CA SER A 77 19.71 -16.78 3.08
C SER A 77 19.10 -18.06 3.65
N THR A 78 18.31 -18.80 2.86
CA THR A 78 17.81 -20.14 3.20
C THR A 78 18.95 -21.13 3.50
N LEU A 79 20.13 -20.96 2.88
CA LEU A 79 21.26 -21.87 3.05
C LEU A 79 21.88 -21.84 4.46
N TRP A 80 21.72 -20.75 5.17
CA TRP A 80 22.25 -20.58 6.51
C TRP A 80 21.19 -20.29 7.57
N SER A 81 19.93 -20.26 7.21
CA SER A 81 18.83 -20.02 8.13
C SER A 81 18.65 -21.23 9.08
N PRO A 82 18.45 -21.00 10.39
CA PRO A 82 18.03 -22.04 11.32
C PRO A 82 16.62 -22.58 11.01
N THR A 83 15.78 -21.77 10.33
CA THR A 83 14.41 -22.10 9.90
C THR A 83 14.28 -22.05 8.37
N PRO A 84 14.94 -22.97 7.63
CA PRO A 84 15.09 -22.85 6.17
C PRO A 84 13.77 -22.92 5.43
N PHE A 85 12.78 -23.68 5.91
CA PHE A 85 11.46 -23.76 5.27
C PHE A 85 10.69 -22.44 5.37
N SER A 86 10.72 -21.79 6.52
CA SER A 86 10.09 -20.48 6.73
C SER A 86 10.75 -19.41 5.86
N THR A 87 12.08 -19.38 5.85
CA THR A 87 12.87 -18.47 5.00
C THR A 87 12.56 -18.65 3.52
N PHE A 88 12.54 -19.89 3.05
CA PHE A 88 12.18 -20.20 1.67
C PHE A 88 10.74 -19.74 1.34
N SER A 89 9.79 -20.02 2.23
CA SER A 89 8.38 -19.67 2.04
C SER A 89 8.18 -18.15 1.96
N THR A 90 8.85 -17.39 2.84
CA THR A 90 8.82 -15.93 2.83
C THR A 90 9.46 -15.37 1.55
N ALA A 91 10.63 -15.88 1.15
CA ALA A 91 11.27 -15.49 -0.10
C ALA A 91 10.38 -15.82 -1.32
N ALA A 92 9.75 -16.98 -1.35
CA ALA A 92 8.83 -17.39 -2.41
C ALA A 92 7.59 -16.47 -2.48
N LEU A 93 7.04 -16.04 -1.33
CA LEU A 93 5.96 -15.06 -1.27
C LEU A 93 6.39 -13.74 -1.93
N TRP A 94 7.57 -13.22 -1.62
CA TRP A 94 8.08 -11.99 -2.22
C TRP A 94 8.29 -12.13 -3.74
N TRP A 95 8.82 -13.26 -4.20
CA TRP A 95 8.91 -13.57 -5.63
C TRP A 95 7.53 -13.64 -6.28
N GLY A 96 6.54 -14.20 -5.60
CA GLY A 96 5.14 -14.20 -6.05
C GLY A 96 4.58 -12.77 -6.19
N MET A 97 4.79 -11.91 -5.20
CA MET A 97 4.33 -10.52 -5.24
C MET A 97 5.07 -9.66 -6.28
N PHE A 98 6.33 -9.98 -6.58
CA PHE A 98 7.09 -9.34 -7.65
C PHE A 98 6.43 -9.46 -9.03
N LEU A 99 5.63 -10.51 -9.27
CA LEU A 99 4.86 -10.68 -10.49
C LEU A 99 3.94 -9.48 -10.75
N LEU A 100 3.38 -8.88 -9.71
CA LEU A 100 2.57 -7.66 -9.82
C LEU A 100 3.38 -6.48 -10.37
N GLN A 101 4.60 -6.26 -9.86
CA GLN A 101 5.48 -5.19 -10.36
C GLN A 101 5.77 -5.38 -11.85
N VAL A 102 6.04 -6.62 -12.28
CA VAL A 102 6.28 -6.96 -13.68
C VAL A 102 5.04 -6.69 -14.53
N MET A 103 3.85 -7.07 -14.06
CA MET A 103 2.58 -6.80 -14.75
C MET A 103 2.35 -5.29 -14.90
N ILE A 104 2.49 -4.51 -13.84
CA ILE A 104 2.30 -3.05 -13.85
C ILE A 104 3.25 -2.41 -14.86
N TYR A 105 4.54 -2.71 -14.79
CA TYR A 105 5.54 -2.13 -15.69
C TYR A 105 5.28 -2.45 -17.16
N ASN A 106 4.75 -3.61 -17.50
CA ASN A 106 4.49 -3.99 -18.88
C ASN A 106 3.13 -3.51 -19.40
N LEU A 107 2.13 -3.43 -18.55
CA LEU A 107 0.75 -3.10 -18.93
C LEU A 107 0.42 -1.60 -18.79
N ALA A 108 1.00 -0.90 -17.80
CA ALA A 108 0.70 0.50 -17.50
C ALA A 108 1.69 1.47 -18.16
N ARG A 109 1.88 1.37 -19.48
CA ARG A 109 2.83 2.19 -20.25
C ARG A 109 2.23 3.45 -20.86
N SER A 110 1.04 3.82 -20.45
CA SER A 110 0.40 5.06 -20.83
C SER A 110 -0.18 5.75 -19.61
N ARG A 111 -0.32 7.06 -19.72
CA ARG A 111 -0.86 7.88 -18.65
C ARG A 111 -2.27 7.48 -18.25
N ASP A 112 -3.15 7.21 -19.21
CA ASP A 112 -4.53 6.82 -18.93
C ASP A 112 -4.60 5.49 -18.18
N LYS A 113 -3.69 4.57 -18.49
CA LYS A 113 -3.55 3.31 -17.73
C LYS A 113 -3.02 3.53 -16.32
N ILE A 114 -2.05 4.43 -16.12
CA ILE A 114 -1.60 4.81 -14.77
C ILE A 114 -2.76 5.42 -13.99
N ASP A 115 -3.51 6.36 -14.58
CA ASP A 115 -4.68 6.96 -13.94
C ASP A 115 -5.74 5.90 -13.56
N ALA A 116 -5.99 4.91 -14.42
CA ALA A 116 -6.93 3.83 -14.15
C ALA A 116 -6.46 2.91 -12.99
N LEU A 117 -5.16 2.61 -12.89
CA LEU A 117 -4.60 1.90 -11.74
C LEU A 117 -4.83 2.68 -10.44
N LEU A 118 -4.52 3.98 -10.44
CA LEU A 118 -4.69 4.84 -9.28
C LEU A 118 -6.16 4.96 -8.86
N GLN A 119 -7.08 5.05 -9.83
CA GLN A 119 -8.53 5.03 -9.58
C GLN A 119 -8.96 3.70 -8.94
N THR A 120 -8.46 2.58 -9.43
CA THR A 120 -8.77 1.24 -8.91
C THR A 120 -8.28 1.07 -7.47
N CYS A 121 -7.06 1.50 -7.18
CA CYS A 121 -6.51 1.47 -5.82
C CYS A 121 -7.32 2.35 -4.87
N THR A 122 -7.70 3.56 -5.30
CA THR A 122 -8.54 4.46 -4.52
C THR A 122 -9.92 3.86 -4.26
N ALA A 123 -10.53 3.21 -5.26
CA ALA A 123 -11.83 2.55 -5.10
C ALA A 123 -11.77 1.40 -4.07
N SER A 124 -10.73 0.56 -4.11
CA SER A 124 -10.49 -0.48 -3.11
C SER A 124 -10.33 0.11 -1.69
N ALA A 125 -9.57 1.20 -1.57
CA ALA A 125 -9.40 1.91 -0.30
C ALA A 125 -10.72 2.51 0.22
N CYS A 126 -11.57 3.04 -0.65
CA CYS A 126 -12.89 3.55 -0.27
C CYS A 126 -13.78 2.43 0.31
N VAL A 127 -13.79 1.25 -0.31
CA VAL A 127 -14.56 0.11 0.22
C VAL A 127 -14.06 -0.28 1.61
N ASN A 128 -12.76 -0.38 1.80
CA ASN A 128 -12.17 -0.64 3.12
C ASN A 128 -12.43 0.48 4.13
N GLY A 129 -12.43 1.74 3.67
CA GLY A 129 -12.77 2.90 4.49
C GLY A 129 -14.22 2.84 4.99
N VAL A 130 -15.16 2.46 4.12
CA VAL A 130 -16.57 2.25 4.51
C VAL A 130 -16.68 1.11 5.53
N ILE A 131 -16.07 -0.05 5.26
CA ILE A 131 -16.11 -1.20 6.15
C ILE A 131 -15.53 -0.83 7.53
N GLY A 132 -14.34 -0.19 7.57
CA GLY A 132 -13.71 0.24 8.82
C GLY A 132 -14.57 1.25 9.60
N THR A 133 -15.19 2.20 8.90
CA THR A 133 -16.09 3.18 9.53
C THR A 133 -17.34 2.49 10.11
N LEU A 134 -17.92 1.54 9.39
CA LEU A 134 -19.07 0.78 9.90
C LEU A 134 -18.68 -0.09 11.10
N GLN A 135 -17.50 -0.68 11.13
CA GLN A 135 -16.98 -1.44 12.26
C GLN A 135 -16.90 -0.56 13.52
N ILE A 136 -16.29 0.63 13.43
CA ILE A 136 -16.14 1.50 14.59
C ILE A 136 -17.48 2.06 15.09
N CYS A 137 -18.39 2.40 14.17
CA CYS A 137 -19.74 2.82 14.55
C CYS A 137 -20.47 1.74 15.35
N GLY A 138 -20.31 0.48 14.96
CA GLY A 138 -20.89 -0.62 15.69
C GLY A 138 -20.30 -0.87 17.07
N TYR A 139 -18.99 -0.78 17.19
CA TYR A 139 -18.36 -0.84 18.51
C TYR A 139 -18.85 0.26 19.43
N THR A 140 -18.98 1.49 18.91
CA THR A 140 -19.47 2.61 19.69
C THR A 140 -20.90 2.38 20.16
N LEU A 141 -21.78 1.91 19.28
CA LEU A 141 -23.19 1.61 19.60
C LEU A 141 -23.34 0.44 20.58
N ASN A 142 -22.51 -0.58 20.50
CA ASN A 142 -22.53 -1.72 21.43
C ASN A 142 -21.92 -1.41 22.80
N ARG A 143 -21.05 -0.40 22.90
CA ARG A 143 -20.40 0.00 24.17
C ARG A 143 -21.27 0.92 25.01
N TYR A 144 -22.24 1.62 24.40
CA TYR A 144 -23.20 2.46 25.09
C TYR A 144 -24.48 1.65 25.36
N ASP A 145 -24.45 0.77 26.38
CA ASP A 145 -25.67 0.17 26.96
C ASP A 145 -26.63 1.24 27.52
N CYS A 146 -26.26 2.50 27.42
CA CYS A 146 -26.96 3.69 27.90
C CYS A 146 -27.55 4.53 26.76
N ILE A 147 -27.84 3.95 25.57
CA ILE A 147 -28.58 4.70 24.57
C ILE A 147 -30.05 4.79 25.00
N PRO A 148 -30.60 6.02 25.21
CA PRO A 148 -32.01 6.18 25.54
C PRO A 148 -32.89 5.41 24.53
N ASP A 149 -34.00 4.85 25.01
CA ASP A 149 -34.94 4.02 24.22
C ASP A 149 -35.42 4.63 22.89
N GLY A 150 -35.16 5.91 22.64
CA GLY A 150 -35.45 6.60 21.38
C GLY A 150 -34.48 6.34 20.23
N ALA A 151 -33.28 5.73 20.44
CA ALA A 151 -32.29 5.46 19.40
C ALA A 151 -32.48 4.08 18.71
N VAL A 152 -33.63 3.46 18.93
CA VAL A 152 -33.99 2.08 18.53
C VAL A 152 -33.92 1.80 17.03
N LEU A 153 -33.93 2.82 16.17
CA LEU A 153 -33.96 2.62 14.71
C LEU A 153 -32.57 2.29 14.09
N VAL A 154 -31.49 2.78 14.66
CA VAL A 154 -30.13 2.60 14.11
C VAL A 154 -29.51 1.30 14.59
N THR A 155 -29.78 0.91 15.83
CA THR A 155 -29.20 -0.29 16.46
C THR A 155 -29.65 -1.61 15.81
N PRO A 156 -30.94 -1.82 15.46
CA PRO A 156 -31.38 -3.01 14.73
C PRO A 156 -30.85 -3.09 13.30
N LEU A 157 -30.80 -1.97 12.60
CA LEU A 157 -30.23 -1.89 11.25
C LEU A 157 -28.74 -2.24 11.26
N TYR A 158 -28.02 -1.74 12.24
CA TYR A 158 -26.61 -2.02 12.41
C TYR A 158 -26.36 -3.48 12.81
N LYS A 159 -27.07 -4.01 13.82
CA LYS A 159 -26.98 -5.42 14.20
C LYS A 159 -27.36 -6.35 13.04
N GLY A 160 -28.31 -5.95 12.22
CA GLY A 160 -28.69 -6.66 11.00
C GLY A 160 -27.60 -6.64 9.93
N LEU A 161 -26.97 -5.50 9.71
CA LEU A 161 -25.85 -5.33 8.77
C LEU A 161 -24.59 -6.06 9.26
N ASP A 162 -24.27 -5.98 10.53
CA ASP A 162 -23.18 -6.69 11.16
C ASP A 162 -23.38 -8.20 11.05
N LYS A 163 -24.56 -8.71 11.41
CA LYS A 163 -24.93 -10.11 11.25
C LYS A 163 -24.93 -10.55 9.81
N PHE A 164 -25.42 -9.71 8.88
CA PHE A 164 -25.40 -10.00 7.44
C PHE A 164 -23.97 -10.07 6.91
N VAL A 165 -23.12 -9.10 7.26
CA VAL A 165 -21.71 -9.06 6.89
C VAL A 165 -20.97 -10.27 7.47
N TYR A 166 -21.22 -10.65 8.73
CA TYR A 166 -20.61 -11.83 9.34
C TYR A 166 -21.08 -13.15 8.73
N THR A 167 -22.35 -13.23 8.40
CA THR A 167 -22.98 -14.51 7.97
C THR A 167 -22.80 -14.75 6.48
N HIS A 168 -22.79 -13.70 5.66
CA HIS A 168 -22.81 -13.81 4.20
C HIS A 168 -21.52 -13.36 3.52
N LEU A 169 -20.67 -12.64 4.22
CA LEU A 169 -19.33 -12.29 3.77
C LEU A 169 -18.31 -12.99 4.68
N PRO A 170 -18.00 -14.28 4.44
CA PRO A 170 -17.03 -15.04 5.24
C PRO A 170 -15.62 -14.41 5.24
N PHE A 171 -15.44 -13.34 4.51
CA PHE A 171 -14.25 -12.50 4.40
C PHE A 171 -14.25 -11.32 5.38
N ALA A 172 -15.36 -11.05 6.04
CA ALA A 172 -15.46 -10.02 7.07
C ALA A 172 -14.96 -10.59 8.40
N ILE A 173 -13.89 -10.38 8.68
CA ILE A 173 -12.94 -10.17 9.74
C ILE A 173 -13.45 -10.42 11.14
N SER A 174 -12.61 -11.11 11.83
CA SER A 174 -12.54 -11.21 13.27
C SER A 174 -12.51 -9.83 13.95
N THR A 175 -13.65 -9.29 14.29
CA THR A 175 -13.80 -8.11 15.17
C THR A 175 -13.45 -8.43 16.63
N LYS A 176 -13.18 -9.69 16.95
CA LYS A 176 -12.99 -10.18 18.32
C LYS A 176 -11.64 -9.83 18.96
N THR A 177 -10.67 -9.34 18.19
CA THR A 177 -9.28 -9.27 18.66
C THR A 177 -8.78 -7.88 19.01
N PHE A 178 -9.48 -6.80 18.67
CA PHE A 178 -8.95 -5.45 18.88
C PHE A 178 -9.99 -4.54 19.52
N ASP A 179 -9.89 -4.36 20.81
CA ASP A 179 -10.75 -3.48 21.61
C ASP A 179 -11.06 -2.15 20.91
N SER A 180 -12.27 -2.02 20.39
CA SER A 180 -12.81 -0.81 19.77
C SER A 180 -12.01 -0.18 18.62
N ARG A 181 -11.23 -0.96 17.86
CA ARG A 181 -10.44 -0.50 16.70
C ARG A 181 -10.86 -1.24 15.42
N ALA A 182 -11.08 -0.51 14.34
CA ALA A 182 -11.45 -1.12 13.06
C ALA A 182 -10.21 -1.65 12.31
N SER A 183 -10.35 -2.81 11.69
CA SER A 183 -9.34 -3.43 10.83
C SER A 183 -9.75 -3.52 9.35
N GLY A 184 -10.99 -3.12 9.00
CA GLY A 184 -11.50 -3.27 7.64
C GLY A 184 -11.54 -4.74 7.23
N THR A 185 -10.95 -5.06 6.09
CA THR A 185 -10.73 -6.42 5.59
C THR A 185 -9.34 -6.99 5.92
N PHE A 186 -8.56 -6.30 6.75
CA PHE A 186 -7.22 -6.71 7.18
C PHE A 186 -7.29 -7.43 8.53
N SER A 187 -6.27 -8.23 8.82
CA SER A 187 -6.14 -8.95 10.09
C SER A 187 -5.83 -8.04 11.28
N ASN A 188 -5.33 -6.81 11.03
CA ASN A 188 -4.87 -5.87 12.06
C ASN A 188 -5.24 -4.42 11.69
N PRO A 189 -5.66 -3.56 12.66
CA PRO A 189 -5.91 -2.14 12.44
C PRO A 189 -4.73 -1.36 11.84
N ASN A 190 -3.49 -1.72 12.18
CA ASN A 190 -2.31 -1.07 11.63
C ASN A 190 -2.17 -1.32 10.12
N LEU A 191 -2.56 -2.51 9.65
CA LEU A 191 -2.53 -2.85 8.23
C LEU A 191 -3.60 -2.07 7.44
N LEU A 192 -4.80 -1.88 8.01
CA LEU A 192 -5.80 -0.98 7.42
C LEU A 192 -5.29 0.46 7.38
N ALA A 193 -4.69 0.94 8.48
CA ALA A 193 -4.12 2.29 8.53
C ALA A 193 -3.07 2.50 7.43
N THR A 194 -2.18 1.53 7.22
CA THR A 194 -1.18 1.58 6.14
C THR A 194 -1.84 1.72 4.76
N HIS A 195 -2.89 0.94 4.49
CA HIS A 195 -3.64 1.05 3.22
C HIS A 195 -4.23 2.44 3.03
N MET A 196 -4.86 3.00 4.07
CA MET A 196 -5.45 4.34 4.02
C MET A 196 -4.38 5.43 3.81
N VAL A 197 -3.26 5.33 4.53
CA VAL A 197 -2.15 6.28 4.45
C VAL A 197 -1.52 6.32 3.05
N ILE A 198 -1.39 5.18 2.38
CA ILE A 198 -0.86 5.09 1.01
C ILE A 198 -1.89 5.61 -0.02
N ALA A 199 -3.16 5.27 0.16
CA ALA A 199 -4.21 5.63 -0.79
C ALA A 199 -4.55 7.12 -0.75
N TYR A 200 -4.32 7.80 0.36
CA TYR A 200 -4.68 9.21 0.53
C TYR A 200 -3.94 10.14 -0.45
N PRO A 201 -2.59 10.14 -0.60
CA PRO A 201 -1.91 10.93 -1.61
C PRO A 201 -2.40 10.65 -3.03
N ILE A 202 -2.68 9.38 -3.34
CA ILE A 202 -3.22 8.96 -4.64
C ILE A 202 -4.58 9.62 -4.89
N SER A 203 -5.45 9.62 -3.90
CA SER A 203 -6.78 10.24 -4.01
C SER A 203 -6.71 11.77 -4.16
N ILE A 204 -5.73 12.44 -3.55
CA ILE A 204 -5.44 13.87 -3.79
C ILE A 204 -5.05 14.10 -5.25
N TYR A 205 -4.17 13.28 -5.82
CA TYR A 205 -3.82 13.37 -7.24
C TYR A 205 -5.07 13.31 -8.15
N LEU A 206 -5.94 12.34 -7.89
CA LEU A 206 -7.18 12.17 -8.66
C LEU A 206 -8.11 13.38 -8.52
N PHE A 207 -8.25 13.94 -7.32
CA PHE A 207 -9.06 15.13 -7.07
C PHE A 207 -8.52 16.36 -7.81
N LEU A 208 -7.22 16.63 -7.72
CA LEU A 208 -6.58 17.77 -8.36
C LEU A 208 -6.62 17.70 -9.88
N ASN A 209 -6.70 16.50 -10.45
CA ASN A 209 -6.72 16.27 -11.89
C ASN A 209 -8.08 15.86 -12.45
N ALA A 210 -9.13 15.91 -11.65
CA ALA A 210 -10.51 15.63 -12.08
C ALA A 210 -10.98 16.62 -13.13
N LYS A 211 -11.49 16.10 -14.26
CA LYS A 211 -11.90 16.90 -15.44
C LYS A 211 -13.32 17.46 -15.30
N THR A 212 -14.22 16.77 -14.61
CA THR A 212 -15.62 17.13 -14.47
C THR A 212 -15.99 17.40 -13.01
N LYS A 213 -17.05 18.22 -12.79
CA LYS A 213 -17.59 18.45 -11.43
C LYS A 213 -17.96 17.12 -10.73
N LYS A 214 -18.57 16.19 -11.47
CA LYS A 214 -18.94 14.86 -10.95
C LYS A 214 -17.71 14.08 -10.46
N GLN A 215 -16.64 14.02 -11.28
CA GLN A 215 -15.38 13.37 -10.87
C GLN A 215 -14.77 14.05 -9.65
N LYS A 216 -14.82 15.38 -9.59
CA LYS A 216 -14.28 16.14 -8.45
C LYS A 216 -15.02 15.81 -7.15
N VAL A 217 -16.35 15.74 -7.19
CA VAL A 217 -17.17 15.34 -6.04
C VAL A 217 -16.85 13.89 -5.62
N LEU A 218 -16.77 12.96 -6.57
CA LEU A 218 -16.44 11.56 -6.27
C LEU A 218 -15.04 11.42 -5.62
N CYS A 219 -14.04 12.14 -6.14
CA CYS A 219 -12.70 12.13 -5.56
C CYS A 219 -12.66 12.79 -4.16
N PHE A 220 -13.46 13.84 -3.95
CA PHE A 220 -13.63 14.46 -2.63
C PHE A 220 -14.24 13.46 -1.63
N LEU A 221 -15.31 12.78 -1.99
CA LEU A 221 -15.94 11.74 -1.17
C LEU A 221 -14.96 10.59 -0.88
N ALA A 222 -14.15 10.20 -1.89
CA ALA A 222 -13.11 9.19 -1.69
C ALA A 222 -12.08 9.62 -0.64
N ASN A 223 -11.62 10.88 -0.65
CA ASN A 223 -10.73 11.42 0.38
C ASN A 223 -11.36 11.36 1.78
N VAL A 224 -12.64 11.73 1.89
CA VAL A 224 -13.37 11.67 3.17
C VAL A 224 -13.48 10.23 3.66
N LEU A 225 -13.85 9.28 2.80
CA LEU A 225 -13.97 7.86 3.16
C LEU A 225 -12.62 7.25 3.58
N ILE A 226 -11.54 7.57 2.87
CA ILE A 226 -10.19 7.12 3.23
C ILE A 226 -9.78 7.70 4.59
N SER A 227 -10.07 8.99 4.82
CA SER A 227 -9.78 9.64 6.11
C SER A 227 -10.60 9.04 7.26
N ALA A 228 -11.88 8.75 7.03
CA ALA A 228 -12.74 8.08 8.00
C ALA A 228 -12.26 6.64 8.28
N GLY A 229 -11.84 5.91 7.24
CA GLY A 229 -11.22 4.59 7.39
C GLY A 229 -9.93 4.63 8.23
N LEU A 230 -9.07 5.63 8.01
CA LEU A 230 -7.87 5.82 8.83
C LEU A 230 -8.24 6.16 10.29
N SER A 231 -9.16 7.08 10.47
CA SER A 231 -9.67 7.50 11.79
C SER A 231 -10.21 6.31 12.58
N SER A 232 -10.97 5.42 11.93
CA SER A 232 -11.58 4.24 12.56
C SER A 232 -10.55 3.23 13.09
N THR A 233 -9.32 3.24 12.56
CA THR A 233 -8.26 2.36 13.05
C THR A 233 -7.73 2.75 14.43
N LEU A 234 -7.90 4.01 14.85
CA LEU A 234 -7.33 4.58 16.08
C LEU A 234 -5.82 4.31 16.21
N THR A 235 -5.10 4.21 15.08
CA THR A 235 -3.67 3.93 15.03
C THR A 235 -2.86 5.21 15.20
N ARG A 236 -2.16 5.36 16.32
CA ARG A 236 -1.35 6.56 16.63
C ARG A 236 -0.31 6.85 15.55
N ALA A 237 0.50 5.86 15.23
CA ALA A 237 1.53 5.98 14.20
C ALA A 237 0.92 6.33 12.82
N GLY A 238 -0.17 5.67 12.43
CA GLY A 238 -0.88 5.94 11.18
C GLY A 238 -1.37 7.38 11.08
N CYS A 239 -1.96 7.92 12.13
CA CYS A 239 -2.44 9.31 12.16
C CYS A 239 -1.28 10.32 12.07
N VAL A 240 -0.19 10.10 12.81
CA VAL A 240 0.99 11.00 12.80
C VAL A 240 1.69 10.96 11.44
N ILE A 241 1.91 9.79 10.88
CA ILE A 241 2.56 9.61 9.58
C ILE A 241 1.69 10.21 8.47
N ALA A 242 0.38 9.96 8.49
CA ALA A 242 -0.55 10.58 7.55
C ALA A 242 -0.52 12.11 7.64
N LEU A 243 -0.59 12.66 8.85
CA LEU A 243 -0.53 14.11 9.05
C LEU A 243 0.77 14.70 8.51
N ALA A 244 1.91 14.07 8.79
CA ALA A 244 3.21 14.49 8.27
C ALA A 244 3.24 14.48 6.73
N GLY A 245 2.73 13.42 6.11
CA GLY A 245 2.62 13.32 4.66
C GLY A 245 1.68 14.36 4.05
N TRP A 246 0.59 14.68 4.72
CA TRP A 246 -0.34 15.72 4.26
C TRP A 246 0.23 17.11 4.38
N VAL A 247 0.92 17.41 5.48
CA VAL A 247 1.64 18.69 5.64
C VAL A 247 2.68 18.82 4.53
N PHE A 248 3.45 17.77 4.26
CA PHE A 248 4.40 17.77 3.16
C PHE A 248 3.73 18.05 1.81
N MET A 249 2.66 17.33 1.48
CA MET A 249 1.92 17.56 0.24
C MET A 249 1.30 18.94 0.17
N PHE A 250 0.78 19.45 1.30
CA PHE A 250 0.24 20.80 1.37
C PHE A 250 1.32 21.83 1.05
N ILE A 251 2.50 21.75 1.67
CA ILE A 251 3.62 22.66 1.42
C ILE A 251 4.02 22.64 -0.06
N VAL A 252 4.17 21.46 -0.65
CA VAL A 252 4.63 21.31 -2.05
C VAL A 252 3.57 21.77 -3.06
N LEU A 253 2.29 21.48 -2.80
CA LEU A 253 1.21 21.72 -3.77
C LEU A 253 0.42 23.00 -3.50
N CYS A 254 0.49 23.58 -2.31
CA CYS A 254 -0.28 24.75 -1.88
C CYS A 254 -0.03 25.95 -2.81
N ARG A 255 1.20 26.21 -3.18
CA ARG A 255 1.54 27.34 -4.07
C ARG A 255 0.71 27.37 -5.36
N ARG A 256 0.31 26.19 -5.87
CA ARG A 256 -0.39 26.04 -7.15
C ARG A 256 -1.86 25.66 -7.00
N TYR A 257 -2.24 25.00 -5.92
CA TYR A 257 -3.55 24.40 -5.71
C TYR A 257 -4.18 24.76 -4.34
N TRP A 258 -3.85 25.94 -3.77
CA TRP A 258 -4.21 26.28 -2.41
C TRP A 258 -5.70 26.09 -2.07
N LYS A 259 -6.63 26.57 -2.96
CA LYS A 259 -8.08 26.40 -2.75
C LYS A 259 -8.49 24.94 -2.69
N GLN A 260 -7.98 24.12 -3.64
CA GLN A 260 -8.28 22.69 -3.69
C GLN A 260 -7.68 21.93 -2.51
N MET A 261 -6.47 22.30 -2.10
CA MET A 261 -5.81 21.69 -0.94
C MET A 261 -6.59 21.99 0.34
N PHE A 262 -7.03 23.23 0.57
CA PHE A 262 -7.89 23.55 1.71
C PHE A 262 -9.22 22.81 1.66
N THR A 263 -9.84 22.67 0.48
CA THR A 263 -11.10 21.94 0.32
C THR A 263 -10.99 20.48 0.80
N ILE A 264 -9.84 19.82 0.58
CA ILE A 264 -9.62 18.44 1.03
C ILE A 264 -9.16 18.40 2.48
N PHE A 265 -8.27 19.32 2.86
CA PHE A 265 -7.57 19.28 4.13
C PHE A 265 -8.49 19.52 5.32
N LEU A 266 -9.41 20.47 5.21
CA LEU A 266 -10.35 20.80 6.29
C LEU A 266 -11.23 19.62 6.72
N PRO A 267 -11.96 18.92 5.82
CA PRO A 267 -12.75 17.76 6.20
C PRO A 267 -11.88 16.61 6.74
N THR A 268 -10.69 16.43 6.17
CA THR A 268 -9.76 15.40 6.62
C THR A 268 -9.30 15.64 8.06
N ILE A 269 -8.90 16.88 8.39
CA ILE A 269 -8.54 17.26 9.76
C ILE A 269 -9.74 17.06 10.68
N ALA A 270 -10.93 17.51 10.29
CA ALA A 270 -12.14 17.37 11.07
C ALA A 270 -12.48 15.89 11.41
N VAL A 271 -12.15 14.97 10.53
CA VAL A 271 -12.36 13.52 10.74
C VAL A 271 -11.26 12.88 11.60
N ILE A 272 -10.00 13.30 11.43
CA ILE A 272 -8.85 12.62 12.07
C ILE A 272 -8.49 13.22 13.42
N VAL A 273 -8.61 14.52 13.61
CA VAL A 273 -8.25 15.18 14.87
C VAL A 273 -9.03 14.62 16.08
N PRO A 274 -10.35 14.36 16.01
CA PRO A 274 -11.07 13.73 17.12
C PRO A 274 -10.47 12.37 17.53
N SER A 275 -10.06 11.55 16.56
CA SER A 275 -9.44 10.24 16.83
C SER A 275 -8.07 10.37 17.50
N ILE A 276 -7.29 11.36 17.05
CA ILE A 276 -6.01 11.69 17.68
C ILE A 276 -6.25 12.14 19.11
N LEU A 277 -7.13 13.11 19.33
CA LEU A 277 -7.43 13.66 20.67
C LEU A 277 -7.96 12.58 21.60
N THR A 278 -8.88 11.73 21.15
CA THR A 278 -9.40 10.61 21.94
C THR A 278 -8.29 9.66 22.36
N ARG A 279 -7.38 9.32 21.46
CA ARG A 279 -6.31 8.36 21.73
C ARG A 279 -5.18 8.95 22.58
N TYR A 280 -4.85 10.23 22.39
CA TYR A 280 -3.88 10.94 23.23
C TYR A 280 -4.49 11.45 24.51
N GLY A 281 -5.76 11.86 24.54
CA GLY A 281 -6.48 12.26 25.76
C GLY A 281 -6.55 11.12 26.77
N ILE A 282 -6.72 9.87 26.34
CA ILE A 282 -6.63 8.68 27.21
C ILE A 282 -5.23 8.53 27.81
N ILE A 283 -4.17 8.94 27.09
CA ILE A 283 -2.79 8.90 27.60
C ILE A 283 -2.57 9.96 28.68
N PHE A 284 -3.11 11.17 28.48
CA PHE A 284 -2.93 12.29 29.43
C PHE A 284 -3.86 12.19 30.65
N SER A 285 -5.04 11.58 30.52
CA SER A 285 -6.01 11.44 31.61
C SER A 285 -5.71 10.27 32.55
N SER A 286 -5.02 9.25 32.10
CA SER A 286 -4.65 8.07 32.89
C SER A 286 -3.28 8.23 33.55
N GLY A 287 -3.07 9.17 34.43
CA GLY A 287 -1.97 9.31 35.41
C GLY A 287 -0.62 8.61 35.09
N GLY A 288 -0.16 8.62 33.86
CA GLY A 288 1.17 8.14 33.48
C GLY A 288 1.41 6.60 33.44
N ASN A 289 0.48 5.76 33.88
CA ASN A 289 0.61 4.29 33.94
C ASN A 289 -0.24 3.53 32.91
N GLY A 290 -0.75 4.21 31.87
CA GLY A 290 -1.66 3.63 30.88
C GLY A 290 -0.98 2.63 29.93
N GLU A 291 -1.78 1.76 29.33
CA GLU A 291 -1.38 0.74 28.34
C GLU A 291 -0.53 1.31 27.17
N ALA A 292 -0.73 2.58 26.84
CA ALA A 292 0.01 3.25 25.78
C ALA A 292 1.51 3.43 26.09
N LYS A 293 1.83 3.74 27.36
CA LYS A 293 3.23 3.84 27.85
C LYS A 293 3.85 2.44 27.89
N LYS A 294 3.10 1.44 28.39
CA LYS A 294 3.55 0.03 28.38
C LYS A 294 3.85 -0.47 26.96
N SER A 295 3.00 -0.14 25.98
CA SER A 295 3.22 -0.51 24.58
C SER A 295 4.48 0.13 24.00
N SER A 296 4.72 1.42 24.23
CA SER A 296 5.93 2.09 23.71
C SER A 296 7.21 1.54 24.34
N VAL A 297 7.21 1.32 25.67
CA VAL A 297 8.34 0.69 26.37
C VAL A 297 8.61 -0.71 25.84
N ALA A 298 7.56 -1.49 25.56
CA ALA A 298 7.70 -2.82 24.98
C ALA A 298 8.40 -2.79 23.60
N HIS A 299 8.10 -1.82 22.74
CA HIS A 299 8.80 -1.68 21.46
C HIS A 299 10.29 -1.34 21.64
N PHE A 300 10.64 -0.44 22.58
CA PHE A 300 12.04 -0.12 22.86
C PHE A 300 12.81 -1.34 23.38
N ASN A 301 12.22 -2.11 24.29
CA ASN A 301 12.84 -3.33 24.80
C ASN A 301 13.10 -4.36 23.68
N ILE A 302 12.16 -4.52 22.73
CA ILE A 302 12.33 -5.39 21.57
C ILE A 302 13.52 -4.90 20.72
N TRP A 303 13.59 -3.59 20.42
CA TRP A 303 14.66 -3.02 19.60
C TRP A 303 16.03 -3.17 20.28
N GLU A 304 16.13 -2.86 21.56
CA GLU A 304 17.35 -3.01 22.36
C GLU A 304 17.84 -4.46 22.33
N SER A 305 16.94 -5.43 22.59
CA SER A 305 17.28 -6.85 22.57
C SER A 305 17.79 -7.33 21.20
N LEU A 306 17.13 -6.91 20.12
CA LEU A 306 17.52 -7.32 18.77
C LEU A 306 18.81 -6.65 18.30
N ILE A 307 19.04 -5.38 18.66
CA ILE A 307 20.30 -4.68 18.38
C ILE A 307 21.45 -5.34 19.15
N ASP A 308 21.26 -5.63 20.44
CA ASP A 308 22.24 -6.35 21.25
C ASP A 308 22.59 -7.72 20.64
N TYR A 309 21.57 -8.48 20.23
CA TYR A 309 21.76 -9.74 19.54
C TYR A 309 22.65 -9.61 18.30
N VAL A 310 22.29 -8.68 17.41
CA VAL A 310 23.00 -8.49 16.14
C VAL A 310 24.44 -8.04 16.36
N LEU A 311 24.67 -7.11 17.32
CA LEU A 311 26.02 -6.62 17.65
C LEU A 311 26.89 -7.69 18.32
N SER A 312 26.28 -8.63 19.05
CA SER A 312 27.00 -9.73 19.71
C SER A 312 27.31 -10.91 18.79
N HIS A 313 26.66 -10.98 17.61
CA HIS A 313 26.80 -12.10 16.67
C HIS A 313 27.29 -11.65 15.30
N THR A 314 28.60 -11.72 15.03
CA THR A 314 29.24 -11.26 13.79
C THR A 314 28.54 -11.75 12.52
N ARG A 315 28.08 -13.01 12.48
CA ARG A 315 27.35 -13.55 11.33
C ARG A 315 26.01 -12.84 11.15
N ALA A 316 25.21 -12.68 12.21
CA ALA A 316 23.93 -11.99 12.16
C ALA A 316 24.11 -10.52 11.74
N PHE A 317 25.18 -9.88 12.20
CA PHE A 317 25.51 -8.52 11.81
C PHE A 317 25.67 -8.35 10.29
N PHE A 318 26.48 -9.20 9.64
CA PHE A 318 26.80 -9.02 8.22
C PHE A 318 25.78 -9.66 7.27
N ILE A 319 25.35 -10.89 7.51
CA ILE A 319 24.53 -11.67 6.56
C ILE A 319 23.15 -12.10 7.11
N GLY A 320 22.88 -11.80 8.38
CA GLY A 320 21.61 -12.12 9.02
C GLY A 320 21.43 -13.58 9.41
N THR A 321 20.25 -13.87 9.96
CA THR A 321 19.86 -15.20 10.45
C THR A 321 19.00 -15.99 9.46
N GLY A 322 18.50 -15.35 8.40
CA GLY A 322 17.58 -15.91 7.41
C GLY A 322 16.33 -15.05 7.26
N PHE A 323 15.86 -14.91 6.04
CA PHE A 323 14.74 -14.05 5.68
C PHE A 323 13.41 -14.59 6.20
N GLY A 324 12.69 -13.79 7.00
CA GLY A 324 11.39 -14.14 7.57
C GLY A 324 11.36 -14.07 9.11
N CYS A 325 10.23 -13.63 9.65
CA CYS A 325 10.09 -13.28 11.07
C CYS A 325 10.26 -14.45 12.07
N GLU A 326 10.25 -15.71 11.61
CA GLU A 326 10.23 -16.86 12.54
C GLU A 326 11.46 -16.88 13.44
N GLU A 327 12.64 -16.66 12.87
CA GLU A 327 13.87 -16.65 13.64
C GLU A 327 13.96 -15.42 14.55
N THR A 328 13.52 -14.26 14.10
CA THR A 328 13.42 -13.07 14.97
C THR A 328 12.51 -13.32 16.16
N GLY A 329 11.37 -13.98 15.96
CA GLY A 329 10.46 -14.40 17.04
C GLY A 329 11.11 -15.40 18.00
N ASN A 330 11.87 -16.35 17.48
CA ASN A 330 12.63 -17.34 18.28
C ASN A 330 13.70 -16.66 19.14
N ILE A 331 14.48 -15.74 18.58
CA ILE A 331 15.49 -14.97 19.30
C ILE A 331 14.82 -14.17 20.44
N LEU A 332 13.76 -13.43 20.15
CA LEU A 332 13.04 -12.65 21.16
C LEU A 332 12.50 -13.55 22.29
N LYS A 333 11.89 -14.67 21.94
CA LYS A 333 11.26 -15.58 22.89
C LYS A 333 12.26 -16.33 23.74
N TYR A 334 13.26 -16.98 23.11
CA TYR A 334 14.13 -17.91 23.82
C TYR A 334 15.37 -17.27 24.43
N MET A 335 15.87 -16.16 23.86
CA MET A 335 17.05 -15.46 24.41
C MET A 335 16.68 -14.30 25.33
N TYR A 336 15.57 -13.58 25.03
CA TYR A 336 15.19 -12.38 25.79
C TYR A 336 13.87 -12.52 26.55
N ASN A 337 13.21 -13.69 26.49
CA ASN A 337 11.91 -13.95 27.13
C ASN A 337 10.81 -12.94 26.73
N LEU A 338 10.83 -12.50 25.47
CA LEU A 338 9.86 -11.58 24.88
C LEU A 338 9.01 -12.34 23.86
N ASP A 339 7.75 -12.64 24.21
CA ASP A 339 6.83 -13.36 23.30
C ASP A 339 6.27 -12.39 22.23
N LYS A 340 7.11 -12.08 21.24
CA LYS A 340 6.80 -11.21 20.11
C LYS A 340 7.30 -11.82 18.81
N PRO A 341 6.49 -11.74 17.71
CA PRO A 341 6.85 -12.40 16.46
C PRO A 341 7.84 -11.63 15.59
N HIS A 342 8.06 -10.32 15.84
CA HIS A 342 8.91 -9.47 15.00
C HIS A 342 9.28 -8.15 15.71
N ALA A 343 10.22 -7.39 15.11
CA ALA A 343 10.78 -6.16 15.66
C ALA A 343 9.82 -4.95 15.72
N HIS A 344 8.67 -4.96 15.04
CA HIS A 344 7.85 -3.76 14.80
C HIS A 344 8.61 -2.57 14.18
N ASN A 345 9.70 -2.86 13.47
CA ASN A 345 10.51 -1.89 12.72
C ASN A 345 11.22 -2.64 11.59
N PHE A 346 10.94 -2.26 10.34
CA PHE A 346 11.46 -3.02 9.21
C PHE A 346 12.99 -2.94 9.06
N VAL A 347 13.63 -1.88 9.52
CA VAL A 347 15.09 -1.76 9.43
C VAL A 347 15.75 -2.72 10.40
N ILE A 348 15.28 -2.78 11.65
CA ILE A 348 15.80 -3.70 12.66
C ILE A 348 15.49 -5.14 12.26
N GLU A 349 14.24 -5.40 11.80
CA GLU A 349 13.86 -6.73 11.34
C GLU A 349 14.77 -7.24 10.22
N PHE A 350 14.93 -6.45 9.14
CA PHE A 350 15.79 -6.87 8.03
C PHE A 350 17.28 -6.91 8.40
N TRP A 351 17.69 -6.16 9.43
CA TRP A 351 19.05 -6.32 9.95
C TRP A 351 19.26 -7.67 10.60
N VAL A 352 18.32 -8.12 11.43
CA VAL A 352 18.36 -9.47 12.03
C VAL A 352 18.28 -10.54 10.94
N GLU A 353 17.35 -10.40 9.99
CA GLU A 353 17.07 -11.42 8.97
C GLU A 353 18.16 -11.51 7.89
N LEU A 354 18.63 -10.38 7.37
CA LEU A 354 19.49 -10.31 6.18
C LEU A 354 20.83 -9.58 6.42
N GLY A 355 21.06 -9.11 7.64
CA GLY A 355 22.28 -8.40 7.99
C GLY A 355 22.44 -7.06 7.27
N VAL A 356 23.62 -6.45 7.44
CA VAL A 356 23.97 -5.18 6.77
C VAL A 356 23.90 -5.30 5.24
N VAL A 357 24.25 -6.47 4.68
CA VAL A 357 24.18 -6.69 3.22
C VAL A 357 22.74 -6.52 2.72
N GLY A 358 21.76 -7.13 3.39
CA GLY A 358 20.35 -6.99 3.02
C GLY A 358 19.84 -5.56 3.13
N ILE A 359 20.20 -4.85 4.20
CA ILE A 359 19.84 -3.42 4.39
C ILE A 359 20.42 -2.56 3.27
N ILE A 360 21.69 -2.77 2.90
CA ILE A 360 22.33 -2.00 1.82
C ILE A 360 21.61 -2.26 0.49
N LEU A 361 21.32 -3.52 0.16
CA LEU A 361 20.60 -3.86 -1.08
C LEU A 361 19.21 -3.24 -1.13
N LEU A 362 18.45 -3.32 -0.04
CA LEU A 362 17.13 -2.70 0.07
C LEU A 362 17.24 -1.17 0.03
N GLY A 363 18.18 -0.58 0.75
CA GLY A 363 18.42 0.85 0.77
C GLY A 363 18.75 1.40 -0.63
N ILE A 364 19.64 0.76 -1.37
CA ILE A 364 19.96 1.12 -2.76
C ILE A 364 18.70 1.04 -3.64
N LEU A 365 17.92 -0.04 -3.54
CA LEU A 365 16.67 -0.20 -4.29
C LEU A 365 15.69 0.95 -4.01
N LEU A 366 15.48 1.29 -2.74
CA LEU A 366 14.50 2.31 -2.34
C LEU A 366 14.96 3.73 -2.71
N ILE A 367 16.22 4.06 -2.46
CA ILE A 367 16.82 5.36 -2.80
C ILE A 367 16.82 5.54 -4.33
N TRP A 368 17.20 4.52 -5.07
CA TRP A 368 17.17 4.56 -6.54
C TRP A 368 15.74 4.75 -7.07
N SER A 369 14.78 4.04 -6.49
CA SER A 369 13.37 4.17 -6.89
C SER A 369 12.83 5.57 -6.62
N ALA A 370 13.12 6.15 -5.46
CA ALA A 370 12.77 7.52 -5.12
C ALA A 370 13.45 8.53 -6.06
N GLY A 371 14.76 8.34 -6.32
CA GLY A 371 15.53 9.16 -7.26
C GLY A 371 14.93 9.19 -8.66
N LYS A 372 14.50 8.04 -9.17
CA LYS A 372 13.85 7.95 -10.50
C LYS A 372 12.55 8.74 -10.61
N LEU A 373 11.80 8.90 -9.55
CA LEU A 373 10.64 9.81 -9.52
C LEU A 373 11.06 11.27 -9.53
N LEU A 374 12.08 11.63 -8.74
CA LEU A 374 12.54 13.01 -8.59
C LEU A 374 13.30 13.54 -9.84
N GLU A 375 13.89 12.66 -10.65
CA GLU A 375 14.51 13.00 -11.93
C GLU A 375 13.49 13.48 -13.00
N ILE A 376 12.21 13.18 -12.81
CA ILE A 376 11.17 13.55 -13.77
C ILE A 376 10.95 15.06 -13.77
N ASN A 377 11.08 15.69 -14.96
CA ASN A 377 10.80 17.12 -15.11
C ASN A 377 9.32 17.42 -14.81
N THR A 378 9.08 18.16 -13.74
CA THR A 378 7.76 18.47 -13.17
C THR A 378 7.19 19.83 -13.59
N ASN A 379 7.67 20.45 -14.69
CA ASN A 379 7.15 21.72 -15.19
C ASN A 379 5.64 21.70 -15.49
N ASN A 380 5.08 20.53 -15.79
CA ASN A 380 3.64 20.35 -15.97
C ASN A 380 2.96 20.02 -14.64
N SER A 381 1.89 20.74 -14.30
CA SER A 381 1.11 20.59 -13.06
C SER A 381 0.71 19.16 -12.75
N ARG A 382 0.25 18.44 -13.77
CA ARG A 382 -0.23 17.08 -13.60
C ARG A 382 0.91 16.08 -13.40
N LYS A 383 2.06 16.30 -14.03
CA LYS A 383 3.27 15.51 -13.75
C LYS A 383 3.74 15.73 -12.33
N LEU A 384 3.79 17.00 -11.90
CA LEU A 384 4.14 17.38 -10.54
C LEU A 384 3.27 16.64 -9.53
N THR A 385 1.94 16.74 -9.64
CA THR A 385 1.02 16.09 -8.71
C THR A 385 1.16 14.56 -8.73
N LEU A 386 1.32 13.93 -9.90
CA LEU A 386 1.52 12.47 -10.01
C LEU A 386 2.80 12.01 -9.32
N VAL A 387 3.92 12.65 -9.64
CA VAL A 387 5.23 12.29 -9.07
C VAL A 387 5.22 12.45 -7.56
N PHE A 388 4.76 13.61 -7.06
CA PHE A 388 4.75 13.87 -5.62
C PHE A 388 3.76 13.00 -4.86
N CYS A 389 2.60 12.65 -5.44
CA CYS A 389 1.66 11.76 -4.78
C CYS A 389 2.20 10.33 -4.66
N VAL A 390 2.80 9.79 -5.71
CA VAL A 390 3.38 8.43 -5.66
C VAL A 390 4.63 8.42 -4.78
N PHE A 391 5.48 9.44 -4.86
CA PHE A 391 6.63 9.60 -3.96
C PHE A 391 6.20 9.66 -2.49
N THR A 392 5.20 10.49 -2.18
CA THR A 392 4.66 10.60 -0.83
C THR A 392 4.09 9.26 -0.36
N SER A 393 3.31 8.56 -1.20
CA SER A 393 2.80 7.23 -0.84
C SER A 393 3.92 6.23 -0.52
N LEU A 394 5.02 6.25 -1.28
CA LEU A 394 6.19 5.40 -1.01
C LEU A 394 6.87 5.77 0.32
N VAL A 395 7.10 7.06 0.56
CA VAL A 395 7.70 7.53 1.81
C VAL A 395 6.82 7.21 3.02
N LEU A 396 5.50 7.39 2.90
CA LEU A 396 4.57 7.08 3.98
C LEU A 396 4.48 5.58 4.25
N TYR A 397 4.53 4.74 3.21
CA TYR A 397 4.60 3.29 3.37
C TYR A 397 5.83 2.86 4.16
N LEU A 398 7.00 3.38 3.79
CA LEU A 398 8.26 3.11 4.49
C LEU A 398 8.26 3.70 5.90
N GLY A 399 7.74 4.91 6.08
CA GLY A 399 7.59 5.54 7.38
C GLY A 399 6.70 4.73 8.33
N PHE A 400 5.62 4.13 7.79
CA PHE A 400 4.79 3.22 8.58
C PHE A 400 5.55 1.95 8.98
N GLY A 401 6.35 1.41 8.08
CA GLY A 401 7.22 0.27 8.34
C GLY A 401 8.25 0.49 9.45
N LEU A 402 8.60 1.75 9.76
CA LEU A 402 9.44 2.09 10.93
C LEU A 402 8.71 1.97 12.27
N SER A 403 7.38 2.00 12.26
CA SER A 403 6.55 1.92 13.47
C SER A 403 5.86 0.56 13.65
N ASP A 404 5.82 -0.25 12.59
CA ASP A 404 5.30 -1.62 12.62
C ASP A 404 5.91 -2.42 11.45
N PHE A 405 6.10 -3.73 11.63
CA PHE A 405 6.63 -4.59 10.57
C PHE A 405 5.51 -5.06 9.63
N ILE A 406 5.32 -4.32 8.56
CA ILE A 406 4.23 -4.54 7.59
C ILE A 406 4.62 -5.48 6.44
N PHE A 407 5.87 -5.93 6.35
CA PHE A 407 6.39 -6.67 5.20
C PHE A 407 6.15 -8.19 5.26
N ASN A 408 5.58 -8.71 6.36
CA ASN A 408 5.18 -10.11 6.51
C ASN A 408 3.76 -10.39 6.01
N SER A 409 2.92 -9.36 5.80
CA SER A 409 1.56 -9.54 5.30
C SER A 409 1.51 -9.46 3.77
N PRO A 410 0.96 -10.47 3.07
CA PRO A 410 0.75 -10.42 1.62
C PRO A 410 -0.02 -9.19 1.17
N LYS A 411 -1.03 -8.77 1.95
CA LYS A 411 -1.84 -7.59 1.65
C LYS A 411 -1.08 -6.27 1.78
N GLN A 412 0.03 -6.25 2.50
CA GLN A 412 0.90 -5.07 2.59
C GLN A 412 2.00 -5.10 1.54
N LEU A 413 2.57 -6.27 1.29
CA LEU A 413 3.57 -6.44 0.24
C LEU A 413 3.06 -6.00 -1.14
N ILE A 414 1.77 -6.21 -1.43
CA ILE A 414 1.20 -5.77 -2.71
C ILE A 414 1.37 -4.27 -2.93
N PHE A 415 1.34 -3.46 -1.87
CA PHE A 415 1.52 -2.00 -1.99
C PHE A 415 2.97 -1.62 -2.28
N LEU A 416 3.96 -2.32 -1.71
CA LEU A 416 5.36 -2.11 -2.08
C LEU A 416 5.57 -2.36 -3.58
N PHE A 417 5.15 -3.51 -4.07
CA PHE A 417 5.32 -3.89 -5.47
C PHE A 417 4.46 -3.03 -6.42
N LEU A 418 3.29 -2.57 -5.97
CA LEU A 418 2.49 -1.56 -6.68
C LEU A 418 3.26 -0.24 -6.81
N LEU A 419 3.78 0.30 -5.72
CA LEU A 419 4.47 1.59 -5.71
C LEU A 419 5.77 1.53 -6.53
N LEU A 420 6.54 0.45 -6.43
CA LEU A 420 7.74 0.23 -7.26
C LEU A 420 7.38 0.05 -8.74
N GLY A 421 6.32 -0.68 -9.04
CA GLY A 421 5.81 -0.85 -10.40
C GLY A 421 5.30 0.46 -11.01
N LEU A 422 4.57 1.26 -10.23
CA LEU A 422 4.13 2.61 -10.64
C LEU A 422 5.30 3.54 -10.87
N THR A 423 6.28 3.57 -9.95
CA THR A 423 7.50 4.36 -10.09
C THR A 423 8.18 4.06 -11.42
N GLN A 424 8.32 2.79 -11.75
CA GLN A 424 8.96 2.33 -12.97
C GLN A 424 8.14 2.66 -14.23
N SER A 425 6.81 2.52 -14.17
CA SER A 425 5.91 2.88 -15.26
C SER A 425 5.88 4.38 -15.52
N ILE A 426 5.85 5.20 -14.46
CA ILE A 426 5.88 6.65 -14.54
C ILE A 426 7.21 7.11 -15.13
N SER A 427 8.33 6.58 -14.62
CA SER A 427 9.67 6.88 -15.15
C SER A 427 9.75 6.57 -16.65
N TYR A 428 9.26 5.40 -17.08
CA TYR A 428 9.21 5.02 -18.49
C TYR A 428 8.35 5.97 -19.34
N CYS A 429 7.16 6.35 -18.85
CA CYS A 429 6.25 7.24 -19.59
C CYS A 429 6.78 8.67 -19.76
N TYR A 430 7.70 9.09 -18.90
CA TYR A 430 8.26 10.44 -18.91
C TYR A 430 9.75 10.50 -19.22
N ASP A 431 10.36 9.37 -19.57
CA ASP A 431 11.74 9.33 -20.05
C ASP A 431 11.88 10.15 -21.34
N LYS A 432 12.83 11.08 -21.33
CA LYS A 432 13.09 11.98 -22.48
C LYS A 432 13.50 11.19 -23.73
N THR A 433 14.25 10.12 -23.58
CA THR A 433 14.73 9.28 -24.70
C THR A 433 13.55 8.59 -25.36
N VAL A 434 12.65 7.96 -24.59
CA VAL A 434 11.46 7.28 -25.11
C VAL A 434 10.50 8.25 -25.80
N ILE A 435 10.33 9.47 -25.25
CA ILE A 435 9.49 10.50 -25.86
C ILE A 435 10.09 10.98 -27.20
N THR A 436 11.41 11.14 -27.26
CA THR A 436 12.11 11.55 -28.46
C THR A 436 11.99 10.51 -29.56
N ASP A 437 12.21 9.24 -29.23
CA ASP A 437 12.08 8.13 -30.17
C ASP A 437 10.65 7.98 -30.68
N ALA A 438 9.64 8.06 -29.83
CA ALA A 438 8.24 8.01 -30.22
C ALA A 438 7.86 9.15 -31.17
N ARG A 439 8.30 10.38 -30.91
CA ARG A 439 8.08 11.55 -31.80
C ARG A 439 8.81 11.40 -33.12
N THR A 440 9.99 10.83 -33.12
CA THR A 440 10.77 10.57 -34.34
C THR A 440 10.08 9.54 -35.21
N LEU A 441 9.59 8.44 -34.61
CA LEU A 441 8.81 7.41 -35.32
C LEU A 441 7.48 7.97 -35.85
N GLU A 442 6.77 8.79 -35.07
CA GLU A 442 5.52 9.44 -35.51
C GLU A 442 5.77 10.40 -36.69
N ARG A 443 6.86 11.16 -36.66
CA ARG A 443 7.24 12.04 -37.78
C ARG A 443 7.61 11.24 -39.02
N ALA A 444 8.32 10.13 -38.86
CA ALA A 444 8.66 9.23 -39.97
C ALA A 444 7.39 8.63 -40.59
N ALA A 445 6.48 8.10 -39.78
CA ALA A 445 5.21 7.55 -40.25
C ALA A 445 4.33 8.60 -40.97
N ARG A 446 4.23 9.83 -40.43
CA ARG A 446 3.50 10.92 -41.11
C ARG A 446 4.14 11.32 -42.44
N LYS A 447 5.47 11.28 -42.53
CA LYS A 447 6.19 11.56 -43.75
C LYS A 447 5.93 10.47 -44.83
N GLU A 448 5.89 9.23 -44.41
CA GLU A 448 5.59 8.08 -45.25
C GLU A 448 4.16 8.13 -45.80
N ILE A 449 3.17 8.38 -44.93
CA ILE A 449 1.76 8.61 -45.34
C ILE A 449 1.63 9.76 -46.35
N ARG A 450 2.34 10.87 -46.09
CA ARG A 450 2.30 12.02 -47.01
C ARG A 450 2.92 11.73 -48.37
N ASN A 451 3.98 10.95 -48.39
CA ASN A 451 4.61 10.52 -49.65
C ASN A 451 3.70 9.57 -50.44
N THR A 452 2.96 8.69 -49.75
CA THR A 452 2.02 7.74 -50.37
C THR A 452 0.76 8.45 -50.92
N LEU A 453 0.35 9.54 -50.27
CA LEU A 453 -0.77 10.33 -50.74
C LEU A 453 -0.44 11.31 -51.91
N ASN A 454 0.84 11.57 -52.18
CA ASN A 454 1.32 12.42 -53.22
C ASN A 454 1.79 11.62 -54.48
N GLN A 455 1.71 10.30 -54.43
CA GLN A 455 1.84 9.37 -55.55
C GLN A 455 0.46 8.93 -56.05
#